data_d6f88af70a72c6520a48aa34d2163a00
#
_entry.id   d6f88af70a72c6520a48aa34d2163a00
#
_cell.length_a   1.000
_cell.length_b   1.000
_cell.length_c   1.000
_cell.angle_alpha   90.00
_cell.angle_beta   90.00
_cell.angle_gamma   90.00
#
_symmetry.space_group_name_H-M   'P 1'
#
loop_
_entity.id
_entity.type
_entity.pdbx_description
1 polymer ?
#
loop_
_entity_poly.entity_id
_entity_poly.type
_entity_poly.pdbx_seq_one_letter_code
_entity_poly.pdbx_strand_id
1 'polypeptide(L)'
;MDYRKEFRVEPGDKVKLNKIDPAYTGKVRSEADAKEQIETYHKKLARQQGLLYAEHKHSILVVLQALDAGGKDGTIKHVFSVMNPQGVHVASFKQPTAAELAHDFLWRVHPHAPGRGEITIFNRSHYEDVLITRVHKLIDKATCALRYQHIRDFEALLAE
;
A
#
# COMPACT_ATOMS: atom_id res chain seq x y z
N MET A 1 -12.86 19.25 0.12
CA MET A 1 -12.30 18.75 -1.16
C MET A 1 -12.45 17.25 -1.21
N ASP A 2 -12.80 16.65 -2.32
CA ASP A 2 -12.80 15.18 -2.46
C ASP A 2 -11.49 14.75 -3.13
N TYR A 3 -10.48 14.49 -2.30
CA TYR A 3 -9.16 14.04 -2.75
C TYR A 3 -9.20 12.73 -3.56
N ARG A 4 -10.23 11.91 -3.38
CA ARG A 4 -10.40 10.67 -4.14
C ARG A 4 -10.58 10.93 -5.63
N LYS A 5 -11.31 11.97 -5.99
CA LYS A 5 -11.50 12.36 -7.40
C LYS A 5 -10.24 12.95 -8.03
N GLU A 6 -9.36 13.51 -7.21
CA GLU A 6 -8.17 14.22 -7.68
C GLU A 6 -6.96 13.31 -7.84
N PHE A 7 -6.79 12.38 -6.89
CA PHE A 7 -5.59 11.53 -6.85
C PHE A 7 -5.85 10.07 -7.23
N ARG A 8 -7.10 9.71 -7.50
CA ARG A 8 -7.43 8.35 -7.93
C ARG A 8 -7.11 8.18 -9.41
N VAL A 9 -6.41 7.10 -9.71
CA VAL A 9 -6.19 6.61 -11.07
C VAL A 9 -7.16 5.48 -11.32
N GLU A 10 -8.00 5.61 -12.35
CA GLU A 10 -8.95 4.56 -12.70
C GLU A 10 -8.31 3.53 -13.66
N PRO A 11 -8.81 2.29 -13.68
CA PRO A 11 -8.34 1.28 -14.63
C PRO A 11 -8.43 1.76 -16.07
N GLY A 12 -7.33 1.69 -16.79
CA GLY A 12 -7.24 2.14 -18.19
C GLY A 12 -6.80 3.59 -18.38
N ASP A 13 -6.69 4.38 -17.32
CA ASP A 13 -6.20 5.75 -17.40
C ASP A 13 -4.74 5.81 -17.89
N LYS A 14 -4.47 6.72 -18.82
CA LYS A 14 -3.10 6.99 -19.30
C LYS A 14 -2.45 8.09 -18.46
N VAL A 15 -1.82 7.68 -17.36
CA VAL A 15 -1.10 8.62 -16.49
C VAL A 15 0.16 9.14 -17.16
N LYS A 16 0.30 10.47 -17.20
CA LYS A 16 1.52 11.15 -17.69
C LYS A 16 2.27 11.73 -16.50
N LEU A 17 3.24 10.97 -15.96
CA LEU A 17 4.00 11.35 -14.76
C LEU A 17 4.65 12.73 -14.85
N ASN A 18 5.11 13.14 -16.04
CA ASN A 18 5.72 14.45 -16.26
C ASN A 18 4.72 15.63 -16.20
N LYS A 19 3.43 15.36 -16.07
CA LYS A 19 2.38 16.36 -15.86
C LYS A 19 1.91 16.45 -14.42
N ILE A 20 2.42 15.59 -13.55
CA ILE A 20 2.09 15.58 -12.12
C ILE A 20 3.16 16.37 -11.39
N ASP A 21 2.77 17.47 -10.76
CA ASP A 21 3.66 18.23 -9.88
C ASP A 21 3.82 17.49 -8.54
N PRO A 22 5.01 16.98 -8.20
CA PRO A 22 5.24 16.28 -6.94
C PRO A 22 5.11 17.19 -5.69
N ALA A 23 5.15 18.50 -5.87
CA ALA A 23 4.96 19.47 -4.81
C ALA A 23 3.50 19.93 -4.66
N TYR A 24 2.59 19.40 -5.47
CA TYR A 24 1.19 19.77 -5.43
C TYR A 24 0.51 19.33 -4.13
N THR A 25 0.01 20.29 -3.37
CA THR A 25 -0.66 20.09 -2.07
C THR A 25 -2.18 20.25 -2.13
N GLY A 26 -2.75 20.29 -3.31
CA GLY A 26 -4.19 20.54 -3.49
C GLY A 26 -4.60 21.93 -3.07
N LYS A 27 -5.67 22.03 -2.28
CA LYS A 27 -6.18 23.29 -1.74
C LYS A 27 -5.74 23.58 -0.31
N VAL A 28 -4.81 22.80 0.23
CA VAL A 28 -4.25 23.04 1.57
C VAL A 28 -3.38 24.29 1.51
N ARG A 29 -3.75 25.30 2.28
CA ARG A 29 -3.10 26.64 2.24
C ARG A 29 -1.97 26.77 3.25
N SER A 30 -2.04 26.01 4.35
CA SER A 30 -1.07 26.06 5.43
C SER A 30 -0.92 24.73 6.14
N GLU A 31 0.16 24.55 6.89
CA GLU A 31 0.35 23.39 7.76
C GLU A 31 -0.75 23.30 8.84
N ALA A 32 -1.24 24.44 9.33
CA ALA A 32 -2.32 24.48 10.31
C ALA A 32 -3.63 23.91 9.73
N ASP A 33 -3.99 24.31 8.50
CA ASP A 33 -5.18 23.77 7.81
C ASP A 33 -5.06 22.27 7.59
N ALA A 34 -3.85 21.79 7.26
CA ALA A 34 -3.58 20.37 7.11
C ALA A 34 -3.78 19.62 8.42
N LYS A 35 -3.27 20.14 9.53
CA LYS A 35 -3.40 19.51 10.86
C LYS A 35 -4.85 19.35 11.28
N GLU A 36 -5.66 20.38 11.15
CA GLU A 36 -7.09 20.32 11.50
C GLU A 36 -7.83 19.24 10.69
N GLN A 37 -7.57 19.18 9.39
CA GLN A 37 -8.15 18.16 8.54
C GLN A 37 -7.67 16.76 8.91
N ILE A 38 -6.37 16.59 9.17
CA ILE A 38 -5.78 15.32 9.58
C ILE A 38 -6.41 14.84 10.89
N GLU A 39 -6.53 15.69 11.90
CA GLU A 39 -7.17 15.33 13.17
C GLU A 39 -8.62 14.86 12.97
N THR A 40 -9.36 15.53 12.11
CA THR A 40 -10.73 15.14 11.77
C THR A 40 -10.76 13.75 11.10
N TYR A 41 -9.86 13.49 10.17
CA TYR A 41 -9.75 12.19 9.51
C TYR A 41 -9.24 11.10 10.45
N HIS A 42 -8.31 11.41 11.35
CA HIS A 42 -7.82 10.48 12.36
C HIS A 42 -8.94 9.95 13.26
N LYS A 43 -9.83 10.82 13.76
CA LYS A 43 -10.99 10.41 14.57
C LYS A 43 -11.92 9.47 13.78
N LYS A 44 -12.18 9.78 12.51
CA LYS A 44 -12.99 8.93 11.63
C LYS A 44 -12.30 7.59 11.37
N LEU A 45 -11.00 7.61 11.10
CA LEU A 45 -10.21 6.44 10.75
C LEU A 45 -10.14 5.46 11.94
N ALA A 46 -9.83 5.96 13.14
CA ALA A 46 -9.83 5.15 14.36
C ALA A 46 -11.21 4.51 14.63
N ARG A 47 -12.30 5.27 14.44
CA ARG A 47 -13.66 4.74 14.57
C ARG A 47 -13.96 3.65 13.54
N GLN A 48 -13.61 3.87 12.27
CA GLN A 48 -13.89 2.89 11.21
C GLN A 48 -13.06 1.61 11.39
N GLN A 49 -11.81 1.75 11.83
CA GLN A 49 -10.97 0.59 12.15
C GLN A 49 -11.57 -0.23 13.30
N GLY A 50 -12.06 0.43 14.34
CA GLY A 50 -12.74 -0.27 15.44
C GLY A 50 -14.01 -1.02 14.98
N LEU A 51 -14.78 -0.44 14.06
CA LEU A 51 -15.96 -1.11 13.46
C LEU A 51 -15.54 -2.30 12.60
N LEU A 52 -14.53 -2.15 11.76
CA LEU A 52 -13.97 -3.23 10.93
C LEU A 52 -13.52 -4.40 11.81
N TYR A 53 -12.77 -4.10 12.86
CA TYR A 53 -12.30 -5.10 13.82
C TYR A 53 -13.45 -5.84 14.52
N ALA A 54 -14.47 -5.10 14.95
CA ALA A 54 -15.62 -5.68 15.65
C ALA A 54 -16.54 -6.51 14.72
N GLU A 55 -16.74 -6.09 13.47
CA GLU A 55 -17.58 -6.84 12.52
C GLU A 55 -16.94 -8.17 12.06
N HIS A 56 -15.62 -8.21 12.01
CA HIS A 56 -14.82 -9.40 11.66
C HIS A 56 -15.22 -10.08 10.32
N LYS A 57 -15.66 -9.28 9.34
CA LYS A 57 -16.16 -9.77 8.03
C LYS A 57 -15.23 -9.40 6.89
N HIS A 58 -14.73 -8.17 6.90
CA HIS A 58 -13.87 -7.62 5.87
C HIS A 58 -12.45 -7.43 6.37
N SER A 59 -11.52 -7.33 5.46
CA SER A 59 -10.12 -6.97 5.74
C SER A 59 -9.67 -5.87 4.80
N ILE A 60 -8.60 -5.18 5.15
CA ILE A 60 -8.03 -4.14 4.29
C ILE A 60 -6.54 -4.37 4.14
N LEU A 61 -6.08 -4.51 2.90
CA LEU A 61 -4.67 -4.48 2.55
C LEU A 61 -4.32 -3.12 1.95
N VAL A 62 -3.39 -2.40 2.58
CA VAL A 62 -2.86 -1.13 2.07
C VAL A 62 -1.45 -1.35 1.55
N VAL A 63 -1.24 -1.16 0.26
CA VAL A 63 0.07 -1.31 -0.38
C VAL A 63 0.69 0.06 -0.60
N LEU A 64 1.81 0.34 0.08
CA LEU A 64 2.58 1.57 -0.10
C LEU A 64 3.83 1.29 -0.92
N GLN A 65 3.81 1.74 -2.18
CA GLN A 65 4.89 1.57 -3.12
C GLN A 65 5.41 2.94 -3.59
N ALA A 66 6.68 3.23 -3.38
CA ALA A 66 7.33 4.46 -3.83
C ALA A 66 8.85 4.28 -3.87
N LEU A 67 9.55 5.20 -4.52
CA LEU A 67 11.01 5.32 -4.48
C LEU A 67 11.50 5.47 -3.02
N ASP A 68 12.79 5.26 -2.82
CA ASP A 68 13.42 5.56 -1.53
C ASP A 68 13.24 7.05 -1.21
N ALA A 69 13.07 7.37 0.06
CA ALA A 69 12.70 8.70 0.54
C ALA A 69 11.33 9.23 0.04
N GLY A 70 10.51 8.42 -0.65
CA GLY A 70 9.18 8.78 -1.15
C GLY A 70 8.08 8.90 -0.08
N GLY A 71 8.43 8.96 1.20
CA GLY A 71 7.49 9.26 2.29
C GLY A 71 6.68 8.08 2.84
N LYS A 72 6.96 6.84 2.44
CA LYS A 72 6.23 5.64 2.91
C LYS A 72 6.17 5.53 4.44
N ASP A 73 7.33 5.62 5.12
CA ASP A 73 7.42 5.52 6.58
C ASP A 73 6.70 6.68 7.27
N GLY A 74 6.82 7.89 6.69
CA GLY A 74 6.08 9.08 7.15
C GLY A 74 4.57 8.86 7.04
N THR A 75 4.09 8.32 5.93
CA THR A 75 2.67 8.00 5.72
C THR A 75 2.18 6.98 6.75
N ILE A 76 2.95 5.90 6.98
CA ILE A 76 2.61 4.89 7.99
C ILE A 76 2.49 5.55 9.36
N LYS A 77 3.51 6.31 9.77
CA LYS A 77 3.56 6.98 11.06
C LYS A 77 2.43 8.01 11.24
N HIS A 78 2.16 8.82 10.23
CA HIS A 78 1.20 9.93 10.38
C HIS A 78 -0.24 9.53 10.11
N VAL A 79 -0.51 8.55 9.26
CA VAL A 79 -1.88 8.16 8.92
C VAL A 79 -2.40 7.07 9.86
N PHE A 80 -1.59 6.06 10.15
CA PHE A 80 -2.05 4.85 10.84
C PHE A 80 -1.78 4.83 12.35
N SER A 81 -1.01 5.79 12.90
CA SER A 81 -0.67 5.84 14.33
C SER A 81 -1.85 5.98 15.29
N VAL A 82 -3.00 6.39 14.79
CA VAL A 82 -4.23 6.59 15.58
C VAL A 82 -5.11 5.36 15.69
N MET A 83 -4.76 4.30 14.98
CA MET A 83 -5.50 3.03 14.97
C MET A 83 -5.08 2.14 16.14
N ASN A 84 -5.99 1.26 16.57
CA ASN A 84 -5.67 0.26 17.58
C ASN A 84 -4.68 -0.78 17.00
N PRO A 85 -3.49 -0.94 17.59
CA PRO A 85 -2.47 -1.86 17.08
C PRO A 85 -2.88 -3.33 17.13
N GLN A 86 -3.91 -3.70 17.87
CA GLN A 86 -4.42 -5.08 17.89
C GLN A 86 -5.01 -5.54 16.57
N GLY A 87 -5.51 -4.61 15.76
CA GLY A 87 -6.11 -4.91 14.45
C GLY A 87 -5.36 -4.30 13.27
N VAL A 88 -4.12 -3.83 13.48
CA VAL A 88 -3.34 -3.18 12.43
C VAL A 88 -1.90 -3.71 12.43
N HIS A 89 -1.46 -4.25 11.30
CA HIS A 89 -0.13 -4.82 11.14
C HIS A 89 0.65 -4.09 10.06
N VAL A 90 1.97 -3.97 10.24
CA VAL A 90 2.88 -3.43 9.21
C VAL A 90 3.87 -4.50 8.80
N ALA A 91 3.85 -4.86 7.54
CA ALA A 91 4.82 -5.76 6.93
C ALA A 91 5.76 -4.96 6.02
N SER A 92 7.08 -5.08 6.24
CA SER A 92 8.10 -4.39 5.46
C SER A 92 8.86 -5.39 4.59
N PHE A 93 8.72 -5.26 3.27
CA PHE A 93 9.38 -6.13 2.31
C PHE A 93 10.73 -5.54 1.88
N LYS A 94 11.78 -6.04 2.50
CA LYS A 94 13.18 -5.75 2.15
C LYS A 94 13.72 -6.79 1.17
N GLN A 95 15.03 -6.76 0.93
CA GLN A 95 15.71 -7.80 0.14
C GLN A 95 15.35 -9.18 0.69
N PRO A 96 14.95 -10.14 -0.17
CA PRO A 96 14.59 -11.47 0.26
C PRO A 96 15.75 -12.20 0.95
N THR A 97 15.42 -12.97 1.97
CA THR A 97 16.35 -13.89 2.62
C THR A 97 16.59 -15.12 1.75
N ALA A 98 17.62 -15.91 2.08
CA ALA A 98 17.89 -17.16 1.36
C ALA A 98 16.71 -18.16 1.44
N ALA A 99 16.01 -18.20 2.57
CA ALA A 99 14.82 -19.03 2.73
C ALA A 99 13.68 -18.57 1.82
N GLU A 100 13.43 -17.25 1.73
CA GLU A 100 12.40 -16.68 0.85
C GLU A 100 12.74 -16.90 -0.63
N LEU A 101 14.02 -16.82 -1.02
CA LEU A 101 14.47 -17.09 -2.39
C LEU A 101 14.35 -18.56 -2.82
N ALA A 102 14.26 -19.49 -1.87
CA ALA A 102 14.06 -20.92 -2.15
C ALA A 102 12.61 -21.25 -2.54
N HIS A 103 11.70 -20.30 -2.42
CA HIS A 103 10.29 -20.42 -2.72
C HIS A 103 9.87 -19.47 -3.84
N ASP A 104 8.62 -19.53 -4.27
CA ASP A 104 8.06 -18.53 -5.16
C ASP A 104 7.99 -17.15 -4.49
N PHE A 105 7.99 -16.09 -5.29
CA PHE A 105 8.11 -14.72 -4.77
C PHE A 105 6.89 -14.25 -3.94
N LEU A 106 5.73 -14.91 -4.04
CA LEU A 106 4.54 -14.61 -3.25
C LEU A 106 4.51 -15.36 -1.91
N TRP A 107 5.33 -16.40 -1.76
CA TRP A 107 5.38 -17.20 -0.54
C TRP A 107 5.60 -16.34 0.72
N ARG A 108 6.55 -15.39 0.65
CA ARG A 108 6.84 -14.47 1.77
C ARG A 108 5.77 -13.40 1.99
N VAL A 109 4.87 -13.20 1.02
CA VAL A 109 3.84 -12.16 1.05
C VAL A 109 2.56 -12.68 1.69
N HIS A 110 2.17 -13.90 1.33
CA HIS A 110 0.92 -14.52 1.75
C HIS A 110 0.71 -14.56 3.28
N PRO A 111 1.72 -14.90 4.11
CA PRO A 111 1.57 -14.90 5.57
C PRO A 111 1.26 -13.53 6.19
N HIS A 112 1.45 -12.46 5.44
CA HIS A 112 1.20 -11.09 5.86
C HIS A 112 -0.13 -10.53 5.31
N ALA A 113 -0.87 -11.30 4.51
CA ALA A 113 -2.19 -10.88 4.07
C ALA A 113 -3.11 -10.71 5.29
N PRO A 114 -3.97 -9.67 5.33
CA PRO A 114 -4.81 -9.41 6.49
C PRO A 114 -5.88 -10.49 6.68
N GLY A 115 -6.08 -10.91 7.91
CA GLY A 115 -7.26 -11.67 8.31
C GLY A 115 -8.51 -10.79 8.39
N ARG A 116 -9.68 -11.42 8.52
CA ARG A 116 -10.95 -10.68 8.68
C ARG A 116 -10.92 -9.82 9.93
N GLY A 117 -11.34 -8.59 9.82
CA GLY A 117 -11.29 -7.58 10.88
C GLY A 117 -9.96 -6.82 10.94
N GLU A 118 -8.96 -7.20 10.17
CA GLU A 118 -7.62 -6.62 10.25
C GLU A 118 -7.32 -5.66 9.10
N ILE A 119 -6.37 -4.77 9.35
CA ILE A 119 -5.73 -3.91 8.35
C ILE A 119 -4.26 -4.28 8.31
N THR A 120 -3.74 -4.67 7.15
CA THR A 120 -2.30 -4.81 6.96
C THR A 120 -1.77 -3.75 6.01
N ILE A 121 -0.66 -3.12 6.41
CA ILE A 121 0.03 -2.11 5.61
C ILE A 121 1.34 -2.72 5.11
N PHE A 122 1.47 -2.85 3.81
CA PHE A 122 2.70 -3.27 3.16
C PHE A 122 3.59 -2.05 2.90
N ASN A 123 4.70 -1.96 3.62
CA ASN A 123 5.77 -1.00 3.34
C ASN A 123 6.72 -1.63 2.31
N ARG A 124 6.62 -1.22 1.06
CA ARG A 124 6.96 -1.99 -0.13
C ARG A 124 6.05 -3.23 -0.24
N SER A 125 6.21 -4.05 -1.25
CA SER A 125 5.30 -5.18 -1.46
C SER A 125 5.86 -6.19 -2.45
N HIS A 126 5.03 -7.13 -2.85
CA HIS A 126 5.26 -8.06 -3.96
C HIS A 126 5.53 -7.36 -5.31
N TYR A 127 5.21 -6.08 -5.45
CA TYR A 127 5.58 -5.30 -6.63
C TYR A 127 7.09 -5.06 -6.76
N GLU A 128 7.88 -5.19 -5.68
CA GLU A 128 9.35 -5.17 -5.79
C GLU A 128 9.86 -6.26 -6.75
N ASP A 129 9.17 -7.38 -6.81
CA ASP A 129 9.53 -8.54 -7.64
C ASP A 129 9.28 -8.36 -9.14
N VAL A 130 8.65 -7.24 -9.56
CA VAL A 130 8.49 -6.79 -10.94
C VAL A 130 9.05 -5.39 -11.20
N LEU A 131 9.40 -4.64 -10.15
CA LEU A 131 10.01 -3.31 -10.26
C LEU A 131 11.53 -3.39 -10.15
N ILE A 132 12.05 -3.66 -8.96
CA ILE A 132 13.50 -3.71 -8.69
C ILE A 132 14.16 -4.83 -9.46
N THR A 133 13.56 -6.01 -9.50
CA THR A 133 14.08 -7.15 -10.26
C THR A 133 14.21 -6.86 -11.76
N ARG A 134 13.28 -6.08 -12.32
CA ARG A 134 13.35 -5.64 -13.73
C ARG A 134 14.42 -4.57 -13.94
N VAL A 135 14.47 -3.56 -13.05
CA VAL A 135 15.45 -2.45 -13.15
C VAL A 135 16.88 -2.99 -13.09
N HIS A 136 17.15 -3.91 -12.17
CA HIS A 136 18.46 -4.54 -12.00
C HIS A 136 18.69 -5.74 -12.92
N LYS A 137 17.79 -6.02 -13.87
CA LYS A 137 17.89 -7.14 -14.83
C LYS A 137 18.08 -8.50 -14.17
N LEU A 138 17.50 -8.70 -12.98
CA LEU A 138 17.52 -9.97 -12.26
C LEU A 138 16.53 -10.98 -12.85
N ILE A 139 15.56 -10.51 -13.61
CA ILE A 139 14.60 -11.33 -14.36
C ILE A 139 14.50 -10.81 -15.80
N ASP A 140 14.15 -11.69 -16.72
CA ASP A 140 13.88 -11.34 -18.10
C ASP A 140 12.46 -10.76 -18.30
N LYS A 141 12.18 -10.29 -19.52
CA LYS A 141 10.88 -9.70 -19.84
C LYS A 141 9.71 -10.68 -19.76
N ALA A 142 9.94 -11.94 -20.12
CA ALA A 142 8.92 -12.97 -20.10
C ALA A 142 8.53 -13.31 -18.68
N THR A 143 9.52 -13.54 -17.81
CA THR A 143 9.32 -13.75 -16.36
C THR A 143 8.62 -12.56 -15.71
N CYS A 144 9.01 -11.33 -16.07
CA CYS A 144 8.35 -10.13 -15.55
C CYS A 144 6.87 -10.08 -15.93
N ALA A 145 6.53 -10.37 -17.20
CA ALA A 145 5.15 -10.40 -17.67
C ALA A 145 4.31 -11.47 -16.95
N LEU A 146 4.90 -12.65 -16.74
CA LEU A 146 4.26 -13.73 -15.99
C LEU A 146 4.02 -13.35 -14.51
N ARG A 147 4.99 -12.71 -13.86
CA ARG A 147 4.83 -12.23 -12.48
C ARG A 147 3.72 -11.18 -12.35
N TYR A 148 3.54 -10.29 -13.33
CA TYR A 148 2.38 -9.39 -13.35
C TYR A 148 1.04 -10.14 -13.38
N GLN A 149 0.97 -11.27 -14.12
CA GLN A 149 -0.23 -12.10 -14.09
C GLN A 149 -0.44 -12.74 -12.71
N HIS A 150 0.61 -13.36 -12.13
CA HIS A 150 0.54 -13.95 -10.80
C HIS A 150 0.13 -12.94 -9.72
N ILE A 151 0.60 -11.69 -9.80
CA ILE A 151 0.19 -10.63 -8.87
C ILE A 151 -1.31 -10.35 -9.00
N ARG A 152 -1.83 -10.20 -10.22
CA ARG A 152 -3.27 -9.98 -10.44
C ARG A 152 -4.11 -11.14 -9.91
N ASP A 153 -3.67 -12.37 -10.15
CA ASP A 153 -4.37 -13.57 -9.68
C ASP A 153 -4.36 -13.67 -8.15
N PHE A 154 -3.23 -13.32 -7.53
CA PHE A 154 -3.09 -13.24 -6.07
C PHE A 154 -4.00 -12.16 -5.46
N GLU A 155 -4.02 -10.97 -6.04
CA GLU A 155 -4.88 -9.87 -5.58
C GLU A 155 -6.37 -10.20 -5.77
N ALA A 156 -6.72 -10.88 -6.86
CA ALA A 156 -8.08 -11.37 -7.09
C ALA A 156 -8.49 -12.40 -6.03
N LEU A 157 -7.59 -13.35 -5.71
CA LEU A 157 -7.81 -14.35 -4.65
C LEU A 157 -8.03 -13.67 -3.28
N LEU A 158 -7.29 -12.62 -2.96
CA LEU A 158 -7.46 -11.91 -1.69
C LEU A 158 -8.76 -11.09 -1.63
N ALA A 159 -9.36 -10.77 -2.77
CA ALA A 159 -10.59 -9.99 -2.87
C ALA A 159 -11.88 -10.82 -2.80
N GLU A 160 -11.80 -12.19 -2.85
CA GLU A 160 -12.91 -13.11 -2.64
C GLU A 160 -13.34 -13.19 -1.17
#